data_aa15cfc7b98ee2d99bae2ce3358fd54c
#
_entry.id   aa15cfc7b98ee2d99bae2ce3358fd54c
#
_cell.length_a   1.000
_cell.length_b   1.000
_cell.length_c   1.000
_cell.angle_alpha   90.00
_cell.angle_beta   90.00
_cell.angle_gamma   90.00
#
_symmetry.space_group_name_H-M   'P 1'
#
loop_
_entity.id
_entity.type
_entity.pdbx_description
1 polymer ?
#
loop_
_entity_poly.entity_id
_entity_poly.type
_entity_poly.pdbx_seq_one_letter_code
_entity_poly.pdbx_strand_id
1 'polypeptide(L)'
;MKKVLRNSFILTLLMFLFSIPYLYYFYYAYLARMTVFSFATETEVYMIGFLELLGLVLLMISVCSLIGFAGSEKLGFKGWGDWQLIKDSLQKILLFGIIIALVTYISKDFHLLNQFRSYYPSSVILLLGIPLYISLFKELCARFGLVTLFAGVFKTKQLAVILAALIFAIAQIAVYQLIGVLPQFNWLLLTVLMGELVVSIFLGDLYLKKGLGMSLAVSVVANLRLMLLFFF
;
A
#
# COMPACT_ATOMS: atom_id res chain seq x y z
N MET A 1 10.85 24.85 3.64
CA MET A 1 9.74 24.50 4.52
C MET A 1 8.36 24.71 3.86
N LYS A 2 8.00 25.93 3.36
CA LYS A 2 6.67 26.15 2.69
C LYS A 2 6.38 25.21 1.52
N LYS A 3 7.36 24.90 0.66
CA LYS A 3 7.22 23.97 -0.48
C LYS A 3 6.93 22.53 -0.01
N VAL A 4 7.63 22.05 1.02
CA VAL A 4 7.41 20.72 1.62
C VAL A 4 5.99 20.61 2.15
N LEU A 5 5.55 21.58 2.96
CA LEU A 5 4.19 21.58 3.53
C LEU A 5 3.12 21.61 2.44
N ARG A 6 3.26 22.45 1.42
CA ARG A 6 2.31 22.52 0.32
C ARG A 6 2.23 21.19 -0.45
N ASN A 7 3.37 20.61 -0.81
CA ASN A 7 3.41 19.36 -1.57
C ASN A 7 2.88 18.19 -0.74
N SER A 8 3.21 18.14 0.56
CA SER A 8 2.68 17.17 1.48
C SER A 8 1.16 17.29 1.61
N PHE A 9 0.63 18.49 1.77
CA PHE A 9 -0.81 18.73 1.85
C PHE A 9 -1.54 18.28 0.59
N ILE A 10 -1.03 18.67 -0.60
CA ILE A 10 -1.65 18.28 -1.88
C ILE A 10 -1.64 16.75 -2.03
N LEU A 11 -0.50 16.10 -1.75
CA LEU A 11 -0.40 14.65 -1.84
C LEU A 11 -1.36 13.98 -0.85
N THR A 12 -1.40 14.45 0.39
CA THR A 12 -2.31 13.92 1.42
C THR A 12 -3.76 14.02 0.98
N LEU A 13 -4.18 15.19 0.48
CA LEU A 13 -5.56 15.40 0.05
C LEU A 13 -5.94 14.47 -1.11
N LEU A 14 -5.09 14.39 -2.14
CA LEU A 14 -5.33 13.51 -3.28
C LEU A 14 -5.42 12.05 -2.86
N MET A 15 -4.45 11.58 -2.07
CA MET A 15 -4.41 10.20 -1.61
C MET A 15 -5.60 9.84 -0.74
N PHE A 16 -6.00 10.76 0.15
CA PHE A 16 -7.15 10.57 1.01
C PHE A 16 -8.44 10.45 0.19
N LEU A 17 -8.67 11.35 -0.76
CA LEU A 17 -9.84 11.30 -1.64
C LEU A 17 -9.91 9.99 -2.43
N PHE A 18 -8.80 9.54 -2.99
CA PHE A 18 -8.74 8.26 -3.71
C PHE A 18 -8.92 7.03 -2.79
N SER A 19 -8.67 7.16 -1.50
CA SER A 19 -8.81 6.06 -0.55
C SER A 19 -10.25 5.83 -0.08
N ILE A 20 -11.12 6.85 -0.10
CA ILE A 20 -12.47 6.79 0.46
C ILE A 20 -13.30 5.61 -0.09
N PRO A 21 -13.40 5.37 -1.42
CA PRO A 21 -14.23 4.27 -1.94
C PRO A 21 -13.77 2.90 -1.45
N TYR A 22 -12.45 2.69 -1.39
CA TYR A 22 -11.89 1.43 -0.90
C TYR A 22 -12.08 1.28 0.61
N LEU A 23 -11.85 2.32 1.40
CA LEU A 23 -12.02 2.30 2.85
C LEU A 23 -13.47 2.05 3.24
N TYR A 24 -14.42 2.65 2.51
CA TYR A 24 -15.83 2.37 2.66
C TYR A 24 -16.13 0.89 2.45
N TYR A 25 -15.70 0.33 1.31
CA TYR A 25 -15.87 -1.09 1.01
C TYR A 25 -15.21 -1.98 2.06
N PHE A 26 -13.94 -1.72 2.40
CA PHE A 26 -13.17 -2.50 3.36
C PHE A 26 -13.80 -2.49 4.75
N TYR A 27 -14.26 -1.33 5.19
CA TYR A 27 -14.93 -1.19 6.47
C TYR A 27 -16.21 -2.04 6.53
N TYR A 28 -17.12 -1.87 5.58
CA TYR A 28 -18.40 -2.59 5.60
C TYR A 28 -18.27 -4.08 5.25
N ALA A 29 -17.34 -4.46 4.42
CA ALA A 29 -17.14 -5.86 4.07
C ALA A 29 -16.48 -6.69 5.18
N TYR A 30 -15.58 -6.08 5.94
CA TYR A 30 -14.74 -6.79 6.90
C TYR A 30 -14.86 -6.26 8.33
N LEU A 31 -14.59 -4.97 8.57
CA LEU A 31 -14.46 -4.45 9.92
C LEU A 31 -15.80 -4.31 10.63
N ALA A 32 -16.86 -3.92 9.93
CA ALA A 32 -18.18 -3.79 10.52
C ALA A 32 -18.77 -5.12 11.02
N ARG A 33 -18.29 -6.24 10.47
CA ARG A 33 -18.69 -7.59 10.92
C ARG A 33 -17.92 -8.08 12.13
N MET A 34 -16.81 -7.45 12.46
CA MET A 34 -16.05 -7.70 13.67
C MET A 34 -16.68 -6.92 14.83
N THR A 35 -17.85 -7.33 15.28
CA THR A 35 -18.60 -6.69 16.37
C THR A 35 -17.81 -6.75 17.68
N VAL A 36 -17.02 -5.73 17.94
CA VAL A 36 -16.40 -5.49 19.25
C VAL A 36 -17.22 -4.48 20.07
N PHE A 37 -18.21 -3.80 19.47
CA PHE A 37 -18.94 -2.70 20.12
C PHE A 37 -20.45 -3.03 20.25
N SER A 38 -20.81 -3.63 21.38
CA SER A 38 -22.19 -4.06 21.70
C SER A 38 -23.07 -3.02 22.38
N PHE A 39 -22.73 -1.72 22.40
CA PHE A 39 -23.39 -0.74 23.27
C PHE A 39 -24.12 0.42 22.59
N ALA A 40 -24.09 0.53 21.25
CA ALA A 40 -24.82 1.57 20.51
C ALA A 40 -25.71 0.96 19.43
N THR A 41 -26.65 1.76 18.89
CA THR A 41 -27.46 1.33 17.75
C THR A 41 -26.56 0.96 16.57
N GLU A 42 -26.85 -0.13 15.87
CA GLU A 42 -25.97 -0.67 14.84
C GLU A 42 -25.50 0.39 13.83
N THR A 43 -26.38 1.29 13.38
CA THR A 43 -26.05 2.35 12.42
C THR A 43 -25.11 3.43 12.94
N GLU A 44 -25.24 3.83 14.20
CA GLU A 44 -24.37 4.85 14.82
C GLU A 44 -22.96 4.31 15.06
N VAL A 45 -22.84 3.08 15.52
CA VAL A 45 -21.56 2.41 15.72
C VAL A 45 -20.79 2.27 14.40
N TYR A 46 -21.49 1.87 13.34
CA TYR A 46 -20.88 1.74 12.01
C TYR A 46 -20.38 3.06 11.46
N MET A 47 -21.11 4.14 11.65
CA MET A 47 -20.70 5.46 11.16
C MET A 47 -19.51 6.01 11.94
N ILE A 48 -19.53 5.91 13.27
CA ILE A 48 -18.42 6.36 14.14
C ILE A 48 -17.14 5.58 13.80
N GLY A 49 -17.21 4.25 13.75
CA GLY A 49 -16.04 3.42 13.42
C GLY A 49 -15.49 3.68 12.03
N PHE A 50 -16.34 3.99 11.06
CA PHE A 50 -15.89 4.41 9.73
C PHE A 50 -15.16 5.76 9.75
N LEU A 51 -15.65 6.73 10.49
CA LEU A 51 -15.01 8.04 10.66
C LEU A 51 -13.67 7.93 11.40
N GLU A 52 -13.56 7.05 12.39
CA GLU A 52 -12.30 6.75 13.08
C GLU A 52 -11.28 6.14 12.11
N LEU A 53 -11.69 5.19 11.28
CA LEU A 53 -10.82 4.61 10.24
C LEU A 53 -10.34 5.67 9.25
N LEU A 54 -11.25 6.55 8.78
CA LEU A 54 -10.89 7.66 7.91
C LEU A 54 -9.89 8.60 8.57
N GLY A 55 -10.11 8.97 9.84
CA GLY A 55 -9.19 9.81 10.61
C GLY A 55 -7.80 9.19 10.76
N LEU A 56 -7.74 7.89 11.08
CA LEU A 56 -6.49 7.14 11.20
C LEU A 56 -5.72 7.11 9.87
N VAL A 57 -6.40 6.80 8.78
CA VAL A 57 -5.78 6.74 7.44
C VAL A 57 -5.31 8.13 7.00
N LEU A 58 -6.09 9.18 7.24
CA LEU A 58 -5.70 10.56 6.96
C LEU A 58 -4.44 10.95 7.73
N LEU A 59 -4.36 10.61 9.02
CA LEU A 59 -3.20 10.84 9.86
C LEU A 59 -1.97 10.10 9.32
N MET A 60 -2.10 8.82 8.99
CA MET A 60 -1.01 8.02 8.44
C MET A 60 -0.49 8.60 7.11
N ILE A 61 -1.38 8.93 6.18
CA ILE A 61 -1.02 9.54 4.89
C ILE A 61 -0.31 10.87 5.11
N SER A 62 -0.80 11.72 6.02
CA SER A 62 -0.22 13.03 6.33
C SER A 62 1.20 12.90 6.88
N VAL A 63 1.38 12.04 7.87
CA VAL A 63 2.70 11.78 8.50
C VAL A 63 3.68 11.21 7.47
N CYS A 64 3.28 10.20 6.69
CA CYS A 64 4.14 9.61 5.66
C CYS A 64 4.51 10.60 4.57
N SER A 65 3.58 11.46 4.15
CA SER A 65 3.85 12.52 3.17
C SER A 65 4.84 13.56 3.69
N LEU A 66 4.68 14.00 4.95
CA LEU A 66 5.60 14.96 5.59
C LEU A 66 7.01 14.37 5.73
N ILE A 67 7.12 13.15 6.25
CA ILE A 67 8.41 12.45 6.39
C ILE A 67 9.05 12.28 5.01
N GLY A 68 8.29 11.85 4.02
CA GLY A 68 8.78 11.63 2.67
C GLY A 68 9.34 12.88 2.02
N PHE A 69 8.61 14.00 2.02
CA PHE A 69 9.10 15.25 1.42
C PHE A 69 10.22 15.90 2.22
N ALA A 70 10.10 15.98 3.55
CA ALA A 70 11.13 16.59 4.39
C ALA A 70 12.41 15.74 4.41
N GLY A 71 12.26 14.41 4.50
CA GLY A 71 13.39 13.50 4.56
C GLY A 71 14.09 13.34 3.21
N SER A 72 13.35 13.23 2.10
CA SER A 72 13.97 13.11 0.78
C SER A 72 14.83 14.33 0.43
N GLU A 73 14.39 15.54 0.78
CA GLU A 73 15.17 16.76 0.58
C GLU A 73 16.47 16.73 1.39
N LYS A 74 16.40 16.33 2.67
CA LYS A 74 17.57 16.26 3.57
C LYS A 74 18.55 15.14 3.22
N LEU A 75 18.05 14.00 2.77
CA LEU A 75 18.87 12.80 2.50
C LEU A 75 19.37 12.73 1.05
N GLY A 76 19.01 13.72 0.21
CA GLY A 76 19.37 13.74 -1.21
C GLY A 76 18.69 12.64 -2.02
N PHE A 77 17.48 12.20 -1.62
CA PHE A 77 16.68 11.27 -2.42
C PHE A 77 15.93 12.04 -3.50
N LYS A 78 15.54 11.34 -4.56
CA LYS A 78 14.78 11.95 -5.67
C LYS A 78 13.36 12.38 -5.30
N GLY A 79 12.91 12.10 -4.08
CA GLY A 79 11.57 12.44 -3.61
C GLY A 79 10.48 11.85 -4.51
N TRP A 80 9.70 12.70 -5.16
CA TRP A 80 8.71 12.26 -6.15
C TRP A 80 9.35 11.59 -7.38
N GLY A 81 10.56 12.01 -7.78
CA GLY A 81 11.24 11.57 -8.99
C GLY A 81 11.03 12.53 -10.18
N ASP A 82 11.49 12.07 -11.33
CA ASP A 82 11.42 12.81 -12.59
C ASP A 82 10.35 12.19 -13.50
N TRP A 83 9.40 13.01 -13.93
CA TRP A 83 8.32 12.57 -14.82
C TRP A 83 8.82 12.12 -16.20
N GLN A 84 9.86 12.78 -16.72
CA GLN A 84 10.45 12.40 -18.00
C GLN A 84 11.07 11.00 -17.91
N LEU A 85 11.75 10.70 -16.81
CA LEU A 85 12.34 9.39 -16.56
C LEU A 85 11.26 8.28 -16.54
N ILE A 86 10.07 8.56 -16.03
CA ILE A 86 8.94 7.61 -16.02
C ILE A 86 8.51 7.33 -17.48
N LYS A 87 8.33 8.37 -18.28
CA LYS A 87 7.96 8.23 -19.71
C LYS A 87 8.99 7.41 -20.49
N ASP A 88 10.26 7.72 -20.32
CA ASP A 88 11.36 7.05 -21.04
C ASP A 88 11.59 5.60 -20.57
N SER A 89 11.00 5.23 -19.44
CA SER A 89 11.14 3.90 -18.84
C SER A 89 9.87 3.04 -18.92
N LEU A 90 8.88 3.39 -19.73
CA LEU A 90 7.59 2.68 -19.81
C LEU A 90 7.73 1.17 -20.02
N GLN A 91 8.62 0.73 -20.90
CA GLN A 91 8.88 -0.70 -21.15
C GLN A 91 9.40 -1.41 -19.89
N LYS A 92 10.30 -0.75 -19.13
CA LYS A 92 10.82 -1.29 -17.87
C LYS A 92 9.75 -1.33 -16.79
N ILE A 93 8.88 -0.31 -16.73
CA ILE A 93 7.75 -0.26 -15.81
C ILE A 93 6.80 -1.43 -16.08
N LEU A 94 6.44 -1.66 -17.33
CA LEU A 94 5.60 -2.80 -17.73
C LEU A 94 6.24 -4.13 -17.37
N LEU A 95 7.52 -4.33 -17.76
CA LEU A 95 8.23 -5.57 -17.46
C LEU A 95 8.30 -5.86 -15.96
N PHE A 96 8.75 -4.91 -15.16
CA PHE A 96 8.85 -5.07 -13.70
C PHE A 96 7.47 -5.21 -13.06
N GLY A 97 6.47 -4.47 -13.53
CA GLY A 97 5.10 -4.61 -13.05
C GLY A 97 4.54 -6.01 -13.30
N ILE A 98 4.75 -6.58 -14.49
CA ILE A 98 4.32 -7.94 -14.82
C ILE A 98 5.07 -8.97 -13.94
N ILE A 99 6.38 -8.84 -13.76
CA ILE A 99 7.15 -9.75 -12.89
C ILE A 99 6.61 -9.71 -11.47
N ILE A 100 6.38 -8.52 -10.91
CA ILE A 100 5.80 -8.36 -9.55
C ILE A 100 4.39 -8.93 -9.50
N ALA A 101 3.56 -8.71 -10.54
CA ALA A 101 2.23 -9.29 -10.63
C ALA A 101 2.27 -10.82 -10.54
N LEU A 102 3.18 -11.47 -11.29
CA LEU A 102 3.37 -12.91 -11.26
C LEU A 102 3.85 -13.41 -9.88
N VAL A 103 4.86 -12.75 -9.30
CA VAL A 103 5.36 -13.09 -7.95
C VAL A 103 4.21 -13.01 -6.93
N THR A 104 3.43 -11.92 -6.95
CA THR A 104 2.33 -11.74 -6.01
C THR A 104 1.18 -12.71 -6.27
N TYR A 105 0.90 -13.03 -7.54
CA TYR A 105 -0.12 -14.03 -7.89
C TYR A 105 0.26 -15.40 -7.34
N ILE A 106 1.47 -15.87 -7.59
CA ILE A 106 1.94 -17.20 -7.14
C ILE A 106 2.03 -17.26 -5.61
N SER A 107 2.56 -16.24 -4.97
CA SER A 107 2.77 -16.24 -3.51
C SER A 107 1.49 -16.03 -2.70
N LYS A 108 0.48 -15.39 -3.27
CA LYS A 108 -0.71 -14.98 -2.52
C LYS A 108 -2.03 -15.27 -3.24
N ASP A 109 -2.25 -14.66 -4.41
CA ASP A 109 -3.59 -14.61 -5.00
C ASP A 109 -4.08 -15.99 -5.44
N PHE A 110 -3.20 -16.84 -5.96
CA PHE A 110 -3.51 -18.22 -6.34
C PHE A 110 -4.11 -19.02 -5.18
N HIS A 111 -3.62 -18.81 -3.98
CA HIS A 111 -4.10 -19.51 -2.79
C HIS A 111 -5.35 -18.87 -2.18
N LEU A 112 -5.44 -17.53 -2.22
CA LEU A 112 -6.53 -16.79 -1.57
C LEU A 112 -7.78 -16.69 -2.44
N LEU A 113 -7.67 -16.72 -3.76
CA LEU A 113 -8.79 -16.52 -4.67
C LEU A 113 -9.94 -17.52 -4.42
N ASN A 114 -9.60 -18.78 -4.19
CA ASN A 114 -10.58 -19.86 -3.95
C ASN A 114 -11.12 -19.88 -2.52
N GLN A 115 -10.37 -19.37 -1.55
CA GLN A 115 -10.74 -19.43 -0.13
C GLN A 115 -11.46 -18.16 0.32
N PHE A 116 -11.09 -17.00 -0.24
CA PHE A 116 -11.54 -15.68 0.20
C PHE A 116 -11.91 -14.79 -0.98
N ARG A 117 -12.86 -15.25 -1.79
CA ARG A 117 -13.32 -14.50 -2.96
C ARG A 117 -13.76 -13.07 -2.62
N SER A 118 -14.33 -12.84 -1.44
CA SER A 118 -14.76 -11.52 -0.96
C SER A 118 -13.61 -10.52 -0.80
N TYR A 119 -12.36 -10.97 -0.73
CA TYR A 119 -11.19 -10.09 -0.67
C TYR A 119 -10.89 -9.41 -2.02
N TYR A 120 -11.38 -9.96 -3.12
CA TYR A 120 -11.14 -9.47 -4.47
C TYR A 120 -12.28 -8.55 -4.95
N PRO A 121 -12.03 -7.66 -5.93
CA PRO A 121 -13.07 -6.77 -6.43
C PRO A 121 -14.32 -7.51 -6.86
N SER A 122 -15.48 -7.05 -6.40
CA SER A 122 -16.80 -7.61 -6.73
C SER A 122 -17.65 -6.67 -7.58
N SER A 123 -17.17 -5.47 -7.86
CA SER A 123 -17.85 -4.46 -8.70
C SER A 123 -16.86 -3.70 -9.57
N VAL A 124 -17.36 -3.09 -10.66
CA VAL A 124 -16.54 -2.31 -11.59
C VAL A 124 -15.87 -1.10 -10.92
N ILE A 125 -16.55 -0.46 -9.97
CA ILE A 125 -16.00 0.68 -9.21
C ILE A 125 -14.80 0.23 -8.38
N LEU A 126 -14.91 -0.91 -7.71
CA LEU A 126 -13.84 -1.50 -6.93
C LEU A 126 -12.70 -2.02 -7.80
N LEU A 127 -13.02 -2.48 -9.01
CA LEU A 127 -12.06 -2.97 -9.98
C LEU A 127 -11.00 -1.91 -10.33
N LEU A 128 -11.39 -0.66 -10.47
CA LEU A 128 -10.49 0.47 -10.73
C LEU A 128 -9.90 1.04 -9.42
N GLY A 129 -10.71 1.15 -8.39
CA GLY A 129 -10.33 1.79 -7.12
C GLY A 129 -9.31 0.98 -6.32
N ILE A 130 -9.50 -0.34 -6.20
CA ILE A 130 -8.65 -1.19 -5.34
C ILE A 130 -7.19 -1.21 -5.82
N PRO A 131 -6.86 -1.49 -7.11
CA PRO A 131 -5.48 -1.50 -7.56
C PRO A 131 -4.75 -0.16 -7.34
N LEU A 132 -5.43 0.94 -7.60
CA LEU A 132 -4.89 2.29 -7.40
C LEU A 132 -4.68 2.57 -5.92
N TYR A 133 -5.68 2.32 -5.07
CA TYR A 133 -5.56 2.55 -3.64
C TYR A 133 -4.43 1.73 -3.02
N ILE A 134 -4.39 0.42 -3.30
CA ILE A 134 -3.35 -0.45 -2.74
C ILE A 134 -1.96 0.04 -3.15
N SER A 135 -1.77 0.40 -4.43
CA SER A 135 -0.50 0.91 -4.92
C SER A 135 -0.11 2.22 -4.25
N LEU A 136 -1.03 3.20 -4.25
CA LEU A 136 -0.80 4.51 -3.67
C LEU A 136 -0.48 4.42 -2.17
N PHE A 137 -1.30 3.69 -1.42
CA PHE A 137 -1.13 3.57 0.03
C PHE A 137 0.17 2.83 0.40
N LYS A 138 0.44 1.69 -0.27
CA LYS A 138 1.67 0.92 -0.03
C LYS A 138 2.92 1.74 -0.34
N GLU A 139 2.97 2.40 -1.49
CA GLU A 139 4.13 3.17 -1.90
C GLU A 139 4.34 4.40 -1.00
N LEU A 140 3.26 5.08 -0.62
CA LEU A 140 3.36 6.22 0.26
C LEU A 140 3.84 5.82 1.66
N CYS A 141 3.20 4.85 2.27
CA CYS A 141 3.53 4.47 3.65
C CYS A 141 4.85 3.71 3.74
N ALA A 142 5.05 2.68 2.91
CA ALA A 142 6.22 1.83 3.03
C ALA A 142 7.49 2.49 2.46
N ARG A 143 7.42 3.17 1.31
CA ARG A 143 8.60 3.71 0.63
C ARG A 143 8.83 5.16 1.01
N PHE A 144 7.85 6.01 0.76
CA PHE A 144 8.01 7.44 0.99
C PHE A 144 8.08 7.78 2.48
N GLY A 145 7.28 7.13 3.32
CA GLY A 145 7.30 7.27 4.78
C GLY A 145 8.44 6.46 5.43
N LEU A 146 8.28 5.12 5.52
CA LEU A 146 9.17 4.27 6.34
C LEU A 146 10.60 4.19 5.80
N VAL A 147 10.82 3.99 4.48
CA VAL A 147 12.20 3.94 3.95
C VAL A 147 12.92 5.26 4.21
N THR A 148 12.24 6.39 4.00
CA THR A 148 12.83 7.71 4.25
C THR A 148 13.12 7.93 5.73
N LEU A 149 12.21 7.55 6.62
CA LEU A 149 12.40 7.62 8.07
C LEU A 149 13.62 6.80 8.51
N PHE A 150 13.67 5.52 8.12
CA PHE A 150 14.78 4.64 8.53
C PHE A 150 16.11 5.03 7.92
N ALA A 151 16.12 5.54 6.68
CA ALA A 151 17.35 6.07 6.09
C ALA A 151 17.88 7.29 6.87
N GLY A 152 16.98 8.11 7.41
CA GLY A 152 17.36 9.22 8.29
C GLY A 152 17.92 8.76 9.64
N VAL A 153 17.35 7.71 10.22
CA VAL A 153 17.75 7.17 11.53
C VAL A 153 19.05 6.36 11.42
N PHE A 154 19.10 5.39 10.53
CA PHE A 154 20.21 4.42 10.45
C PHE A 154 21.32 4.86 9.50
N LYS A 155 21.13 5.92 8.71
CA LYS A 155 22.10 6.45 7.74
C LYS A 155 22.54 5.42 6.66
N THR A 156 21.93 4.25 6.62
CA THR A 156 22.23 3.14 5.72
C THR A 156 21.02 2.85 4.85
N LYS A 157 21.11 3.17 3.55
CA LYS A 157 19.99 3.05 2.60
C LYS A 157 19.45 1.63 2.47
N GLN A 158 20.35 0.65 2.37
CA GLN A 158 19.96 -0.76 2.21
C GLN A 158 19.23 -1.28 3.47
N LEU A 159 19.76 -1.00 4.66
CA LEU A 159 19.12 -1.38 5.91
C LEU A 159 17.73 -0.73 6.05
N ALA A 160 17.60 0.53 5.65
CA ALA A 160 16.31 1.22 5.66
C ALA A 160 15.26 0.52 4.78
N VAL A 161 15.65 0.07 3.58
CA VAL A 161 14.75 -0.68 2.69
C VAL A 161 14.33 -2.02 3.31
N ILE A 162 15.28 -2.77 3.86
CA ILE A 162 15.00 -4.08 4.47
C ILE A 162 14.07 -3.94 5.68
N LEU A 163 14.37 -3.00 6.58
CA LEU A 163 13.54 -2.78 7.77
C LEU A 163 12.14 -2.28 7.41
N ALA A 164 12.02 -1.35 6.48
CA ALA A 164 10.73 -0.87 6.01
C ALA A 164 9.92 -2.00 5.36
N ALA A 165 10.56 -2.83 4.54
CA ALA A 165 9.93 -3.98 3.90
C ALA A 165 9.43 -5.00 4.95
N LEU A 166 10.26 -5.30 5.95
CA LEU A 166 9.92 -6.25 7.01
C LEU A 166 8.73 -5.76 7.85
N ILE A 167 8.79 -4.52 8.35
CA ILE A 167 7.71 -3.95 9.16
C ILE A 167 6.41 -3.90 8.36
N PHE A 168 6.48 -3.48 7.10
CA PHE A 168 5.29 -3.38 6.25
C PHE A 168 4.70 -4.76 5.93
N ALA A 169 5.52 -5.75 5.64
CA ALA A 169 5.07 -7.12 5.39
C ALA A 169 4.42 -7.75 6.64
N ILE A 170 5.01 -7.57 7.81
CA ILE A 170 4.44 -8.03 9.09
C ILE A 170 3.10 -7.34 9.37
N ALA A 171 3.03 -6.02 9.23
CA ALA A 171 1.79 -5.27 9.42
C ALA A 171 0.68 -5.74 8.45
N GLN A 172 1.02 -6.01 7.20
CA GLN A 172 0.06 -6.50 6.22
C GLN A 172 -0.44 -7.90 6.55
N ILE A 173 0.43 -8.79 7.00
CA ILE A 173 0.03 -10.13 7.47
C ILE A 173 -0.87 -10.03 8.69
N ALA A 174 -0.54 -9.18 9.66
CA ALA A 174 -1.38 -8.97 10.82
C ALA A 174 -2.80 -8.50 10.42
N VAL A 175 -2.93 -7.61 9.43
CA VAL A 175 -4.23 -7.22 8.88
C VAL A 175 -4.94 -8.40 8.23
N TYR A 176 -4.27 -9.23 7.43
CA TYR A 176 -4.89 -10.41 6.80
C TYR A 176 -5.37 -11.44 7.82
N GLN A 177 -4.63 -11.62 8.91
CA GLN A 177 -5.06 -12.48 10.02
C GLN A 177 -6.25 -11.88 10.77
N LEU A 178 -6.21 -10.57 11.05
CA LEU A 178 -7.29 -9.86 11.73
C LEU A 178 -8.62 -9.97 10.99
N ILE A 179 -8.63 -9.83 9.66
CA ILE A 179 -9.84 -9.94 8.83
C ILE A 179 -10.17 -11.41 8.45
N GLY A 180 -9.45 -12.38 8.99
CA GLY A 180 -9.70 -13.81 8.77
C GLY A 180 -9.33 -14.34 7.39
N VAL A 181 -8.55 -13.60 6.61
CA VAL A 181 -8.11 -13.99 5.24
C VAL A 181 -6.96 -14.99 5.29
N LEU A 182 -6.08 -14.86 6.27
CA LEU A 182 -5.00 -15.84 6.47
C LEU A 182 -5.22 -16.60 7.78
N PRO A 183 -5.04 -17.95 7.76
CA PRO A 183 -5.08 -18.72 8.98
C PRO A 183 -3.91 -18.32 9.90
N GLN A 184 -3.94 -18.84 11.14
CA GLN A 184 -2.80 -18.79 12.02
C GLN A 184 -1.60 -19.47 11.34
N PHE A 185 -0.45 -19.52 11.93
CA PHE A 185 0.82 -19.93 11.33
C PHE A 185 0.73 -21.21 10.46
N ASN A 186 0.99 -21.08 9.15
CA ASN A 186 1.15 -22.20 8.21
C ASN A 186 2.09 -21.81 7.04
N TRP A 187 2.36 -22.76 6.13
CA TRP A 187 3.21 -22.52 4.95
C TRP A 187 2.70 -21.41 4.03
N LEU A 188 1.38 -21.23 3.93
CA LEU A 188 0.79 -20.17 3.14
C LEU A 188 1.18 -18.78 3.66
N LEU A 189 1.13 -18.58 5.00
CA LEU A 189 1.54 -17.34 5.64
C LEU A 189 3.01 -17.03 5.33
N LEU A 190 3.89 -18.04 5.41
CA LEU A 190 5.30 -17.87 5.08
C LEU A 190 5.51 -17.49 3.60
N THR A 191 4.77 -18.13 2.69
CA THR A 191 4.85 -17.84 1.24
C THR A 191 4.40 -16.40 0.94
N VAL A 192 3.29 -15.96 1.55
CA VAL A 192 2.80 -14.59 1.44
C VAL A 192 3.81 -13.59 2.01
N LEU A 193 4.38 -13.88 3.20
CA LEU A 193 5.40 -13.05 3.82
C LEU A 193 6.62 -12.87 2.91
N MET A 194 7.15 -13.97 2.38
CA MET A 194 8.33 -13.93 1.50
C MET A 194 8.04 -13.18 0.19
N GLY A 195 6.87 -13.38 -0.41
CA GLY A 195 6.45 -12.64 -1.59
C GLY A 195 6.37 -11.14 -1.35
N GLU A 196 5.72 -10.73 -0.27
CA GLU A 196 5.61 -9.31 0.11
C GLU A 196 6.98 -8.70 0.45
N LEU A 197 7.88 -9.44 1.10
CA LEU A 197 9.25 -8.99 1.38
C LEU A 197 10.04 -8.74 0.11
N VAL A 198 10.08 -9.71 -0.81
CA VAL A 198 10.82 -9.60 -2.09
C VAL A 198 10.33 -8.40 -2.89
N VAL A 199 9.00 -8.27 -3.06
CA VAL A 199 8.39 -7.15 -3.77
C VAL A 199 8.70 -5.83 -3.07
N SER A 200 8.59 -5.79 -1.74
CA SER A 200 8.83 -4.57 -0.96
C SER A 200 10.28 -4.10 -1.01
N ILE A 201 11.25 -5.03 -0.96
CA ILE A 201 12.68 -4.71 -1.09
C ILE A 201 12.97 -4.16 -2.49
N PHE A 202 12.46 -4.80 -3.53
CA PHE A 202 12.67 -4.36 -4.91
C PHE A 202 12.11 -2.94 -5.14
N LEU A 203 10.86 -2.70 -4.73
CA LEU A 203 10.24 -1.38 -4.89
C LEU A 203 10.90 -0.31 -4.00
N GLY A 204 11.41 -0.69 -2.82
CA GLY A 204 12.18 0.20 -1.96
C GLY A 204 13.51 0.63 -2.59
N ASP A 205 14.24 -0.29 -3.21
CA ASP A 205 15.47 0.01 -3.95
C ASP A 205 15.17 0.91 -5.18
N LEU A 206 14.07 0.60 -5.89
CA LEU A 206 13.61 1.40 -7.02
C LEU A 206 13.26 2.83 -6.59
N TYR A 207 12.59 3.00 -5.45
CA TYR A 207 12.28 4.30 -4.86
C TYR A 207 13.55 5.10 -4.57
N LEU A 208 14.54 4.49 -3.92
CA LEU A 208 15.80 5.18 -3.61
C LEU A 208 16.55 5.66 -4.86
N LYS A 209 16.52 4.86 -5.93
CA LYS A 209 17.24 5.15 -7.19
C LYS A 209 16.49 6.10 -8.11
N LYS A 210 15.16 6.00 -8.18
CA LYS A 210 14.35 6.65 -9.22
C LYS A 210 13.25 7.57 -8.68
N GLY A 211 12.94 7.49 -7.39
CA GLY A 211 11.88 8.26 -6.74
C GLY A 211 10.53 7.53 -6.65
N LEU A 212 9.60 8.15 -5.91
CA LEU A 212 8.29 7.59 -5.60
C LEU A 212 7.45 7.33 -6.86
N GLY A 213 7.45 8.23 -7.82
CA GLY A 213 6.65 8.11 -9.04
C GLY A 213 6.99 6.86 -9.85
N MET A 214 8.28 6.46 -9.88
CA MET A 214 8.70 5.26 -10.58
C MET A 214 8.27 3.98 -9.85
N SER A 215 8.45 3.90 -8.53
CA SER A 215 7.99 2.74 -7.75
C SER A 215 6.48 2.62 -7.78
N LEU A 216 5.77 3.75 -7.72
CA LEU A 216 4.32 3.82 -7.83
C LEU A 216 3.81 3.32 -9.20
N ALA A 217 4.43 3.76 -10.30
CA ALA A 217 4.05 3.32 -11.64
C ALA A 217 4.18 1.80 -11.80
N VAL A 218 5.29 1.22 -11.33
CA VAL A 218 5.51 -0.23 -11.32
C VAL A 218 4.48 -0.94 -10.43
N SER A 219 4.21 -0.40 -9.25
CA SER A 219 3.23 -0.95 -8.30
C SER A 219 1.80 -0.93 -8.86
N VAL A 220 1.41 0.15 -9.56
CA VAL A 220 0.11 0.24 -10.24
C VAL A 220 -0.01 -0.85 -11.29
N VAL A 221 0.98 -0.99 -12.19
CA VAL A 221 0.97 -2.04 -13.22
C VAL A 221 0.86 -3.43 -12.57
N ALA A 222 1.62 -3.68 -11.51
CA ALA A 222 1.56 -4.96 -10.80
C ALA A 222 0.16 -5.24 -10.21
N ASN A 223 -0.51 -4.22 -9.68
CA ASN A 223 -1.82 -4.36 -9.06
C ASN A 223 -2.98 -4.39 -10.08
N LEU A 224 -2.75 -4.03 -11.36
CA LEU A 224 -3.75 -4.25 -12.42
C LEU A 224 -4.10 -5.74 -12.59
N ARG A 225 -3.28 -6.69 -12.10
CA ARG A 225 -3.65 -8.10 -12.06
C ARG A 225 -4.97 -8.35 -11.33
N LEU A 226 -5.32 -7.53 -10.34
CA LEU A 226 -6.61 -7.63 -9.62
C LEU A 226 -7.81 -7.41 -10.55
N MET A 227 -7.63 -6.66 -11.65
CA MET A 227 -8.65 -6.51 -12.68
C MET A 227 -8.86 -7.82 -13.45
N LEU A 228 -7.78 -8.56 -13.71
CA LEU A 228 -7.88 -9.86 -14.37
C LEU A 228 -8.58 -10.88 -13.46
N LEU A 229 -8.28 -10.87 -12.17
CA LEU A 229 -8.87 -11.77 -11.18
C LEU A 229 -10.37 -11.52 -10.93
N PHE A 230 -10.89 -10.38 -11.37
CA PHE A 230 -12.33 -10.09 -11.32
C PHE A 230 -13.14 -11.03 -12.23
N PHE A 231 -12.55 -11.47 -13.33
CA PHE A 231 -13.24 -12.30 -14.34
C PHE A 231 -13.17 -13.82 -14.03
N PHE A 232 -12.44 -14.23 -13.03
CA PHE A 232 -12.33 -15.61 -12.55
C PHE A 232 -13.05 -15.80 -11.21
#